data_02dd01401e35f900e8d475d30d09bcfd
#
_entry.id   02dd01401e35f900e8d475d30d09bcfd
#
_cell.length_a   1.000
_cell.length_b   1.000
_cell.length_c   1.000
_cell.angle_alpha   90.00
_cell.angle_beta   90.00
_cell.angle_gamma   90.00
#
_symmetry.space_group_name_H-M   'P 1'
#
loop_
_entity.id
_entity.type
_entity.pdbx_description
1 polymer ?
#
loop_
_entity_poly.entity_id
_entity_poly.type
_entity_poly.pdbx_seq_one_letter_code
_entity_poly.pdbx_strand_id
1 'polypeptide(L)'
;MDGAFIYSKYVTGKHNIGRKSEGMALANLLERGDNVVLMEPPKTGKMSLIQQTLYNMRIAGGAFSVAEFSLLGVRSREAFMLRMGSTVLRLNCTTPEEYATAVSSWLEGTHFVFDPRLFASEDKVLSLSWDSDGRDLEAILTLPLRIAKATGKRCFVIISEFQDLGLFPEGEDILRTVDSVLGAFSPE
;
A
#
# COMPACT_ATOMS: atom_id res chain seq x y z
N MET A 1 10.57 -8.60 -33.13
CA MET A 1 11.79 -8.73 -32.29
C MET A 1 11.44 -8.19 -30.92
N ASP A 2 11.27 -9.07 -29.97
CA ASP A 2 11.12 -8.62 -28.58
C ASP A 2 12.46 -8.03 -28.13
N GLY A 3 12.48 -6.74 -27.87
CA GLY A 3 13.70 -6.05 -27.41
C GLY A 3 14.21 -6.71 -26.12
N ALA A 4 15.52 -6.86 -25.99
CA ALA A 4 16.17 -7.45 -24.82
C ALA A 4 15.85 -6.72 -23.51
N PHE A 5 15.29 -5.51 -23.59
CA PHE A 5 14.97 -4.67 -22.44
C PHE A 5 13.52 -4.16 -22.49
N ILE A 6 12.82 -4.34 -21.37
CA ILE A 6 11.45 -3.86 -21.18
C ILE A 6 11.53 -2.59 -20.31
N TYR A 7 11.12 -1.44 -20.86
CA TYR A 7 11.21 -0.14 -20.18
C TYR A 7 9.87 0.39 -19.65
N SER A 8 8.75 -0.17 -20.11
CA SER A 8 7.41 0.35 -19.85
C SER A 8 6.73 -0.24 -18.61
N LYS A 9 7.28 -1.32 -18.06
CA LYS A 9 6.75 -2.00 -16.87
C LYS A 9 7.87 -2.68 -16.09
N TYR A 10 7.58 -3.06 -14.85
CA TYR A 10 8.49 -3.89 -14.06
C TYR A 10 8.67 -5.28 -14.68
N VAL A 11 9.81 -5.89 -14.41
CA VAL A 11 10.16 -7.22 -14.93
C VAL A 11 10.39 -8.18 -13.76
N THR A 12 9.96 -9.44 -13.96
CA THR A 12 10.13 -10.54 -13.00
C THR A 12 10.59 -11.81 -13.70
N GLY A 13 10.97 -12.82 -12.92
CA GLY A 13 11.39 -14.13 -13.41
C GLY A 13 12.65 -14.04 -14.28
N LYS A 14 12.62 -14.69 -15.43
CA LYS A 14 13.77 -14.76 -16.35
C LYS A 14 14.25 -13.41 -16.93
N HIS A 15 13.41 -12.39 -16.87
CA HIS A 15 13.74 -11.05 -17.36
C HIS A 15 14.35 -10.15 -16.28
N ASN A 16 14.32 -10.58 -15.01
CA ASN A 16 14.98 -9.86 -13.93
C ASN A 16 16.40 -10.42 -13.76
N ILE A 17 17.38 -9.67 -14.23
CA ILE A 17 18.79 -10.07 -14.23
C ILE A 17 19.54 -9.27 -13.15
N GLY A 18 20.20 -9.96 -12.25
CA GLY A 18 21.00 -9.34 -11.18
C GLY A 18 20.18 -9.09 -9.90
N ARG A 19 20.74 -8.29 -9.01
CA ARG A 19 20.15 -7.82 -7.73
C ARG A 19 19.64 -8.95 -6.78
N LYS A 20 20.18 -10.16 -6.90
CA LYS A 20 19.77 -11.31 -6.07
C LYS A 20 20.03 -11.07 -4.59
N SER A 21 21.20 -10.52 -4.24
CA SER A 21 21.56 -10.19 -2.86
C SER A 21 20.64 -9.14 -2.25
N GLU A 22 20.29 -8.11 -3.02
CA GLU A 22 19.35 -7.07 -2.59
C GLU A 22 17.93 -7.63 -2.41
N GLY A 23 17.49 -8.50 -3.32
CA GLY A 23 16.21 -9.18 -3.20
C GLY A 23 16.13 -10.09 -1.96
N MET A 24 17.20 -10.82 -1.64
CA MET A 24 17.26 -11.62 -0.41
C MET A 24 17.26 -10.74 0.84
N ALA A 25 18.02 -9.64 0.83
CA ALA A 25 18.03 -8.69 1.94
C ALA A 25 16.63 -8.09 2.17
N LEU A 26 15.96 -7.65 1.09
CA LEU A 26 14.61 -7.14 1.17
C LEU A 26 13.61 -8.19 1.69
N ALA A 27 13.70 -9.44 1.22
CA ALA A 27 12.85 -10.52 1.70
C ALA A 27 13.01 -10.73 3.22
N ASN A 28 14.25 -10.78 3.71
CA ASN A 28 14.55 -10.95 5.13
C ASN A 28 13.97 -9.80 5.99
N LEU A 29 14.05 -8.54 5.51
CA LEU A 29 13.46 -7.40 6.18
C LEU A 29 11.93 -7.54 6.24
N LEU A 30 11.29 -7.85 5.11
CA LEU A 30 9.84 -8.03 5.04
C LEU A 30 9.34 -9.21 5.88
N GLU A 31 10.09 -10.31 5.95
CA GLU A 31 9.76 -11.46 6.79
C GLU A 31 9.82 -11.15 8.29
N ARG A 32 10.71 -10.27 8.71
CA ARG A 32 10.78 -9.77 10.09
C ARG A 32 9.66 -8.78 10.42
N GLY A 33 8.98 -8.23 9.40
CA GLY A 33 7.97 -7.20 9.58
C GLY A 33 8.53 -5.78 9.58
N ASP A 34 9.77 -5.60 9.12
CA ASP A 34 10.42 -4.30 9.06
C ASP A 34 9.74 -3.39 8.02
N ASN A 35 9.68 -2.10 8.33
CA ASN A 35 9.30 -1.08 7.39
C ASN A 35 10.53 -0.65 6.57
N VAL A 36 10.40 -0.64 5.24
CA VAL A 36 11.54 -0.45 4.35
C VAL A 36 11.32 0.74 3.43
N VAL A 37 12.30 1.63 3.35
CA VAL A 37 12.36 2.71 2.38
C VAL A 37 13.44 2.40 1.34
N LEU A 38 13.03 2.29 0.06
CA LEU A 38 13.96 2.10 -1.05
C LEU A 38 14.22 3.43 -1.75
N MET A 39 15.45 3.93 -1.61
CA MET A 39 15.89 5.20 -2.21
C MET A 39 16.88 4.92 -3.33
N GLU A 40 16.48 5.17 -4.55
CA GLU A 40 17.32 5.02 -5.74
C GLU A 40 16.89 6.02 -6.82
N PRO A 41 17.77 6.35 -7.78
CA PRO A 41 17.40 7.17 -8.92
C PRO A 41 16.19 6.61 -9.70
N PRO A 42 15.47 7.42 -10.43
CA PRO A 42 14.40 6.95 -11.31
C PRO A 42 14.91 5.91 -12.31
N LYS A 43 14.05 4.95 -12.67
CA LYS A 43 14.31 3.89 -13.67
C LYS A 43 15.44 2.90 -13.34
N THR A 44 15.88 2.83 -12.08
CA THR A 44 16.88 1.83 -11.63
C THR A 44 16.30 0.43 -11.39
N GLY A 45 14.99 0.26 -11.56
CA GLY A 45 14.32 -1.03 -11.38
C GLY A 45 13.85 -1.32 -9.95
N LYS A 46 13.64 -0.28 -9.11
CA LYS A 46 13.09 -0.44 -7.75
C LYS A 46 11.86 -1.33 -7.70
N MET A 47 10.87 -1.04 -8.54
CA MET A 47 9.63 -1.81 -8.57
C MET A 47 9.86 -3.24 -9.06
N SER A 48 10.78 -3.46 -10.01
CA SER A 48 11.16 -4.83 -10.44
C SER A 48 11.80 -5.61 -9.29
N LEU A 49 12.63 -4.97 -8.47
CA LEU A 49 13.21 -5.60 -7.28
C LEU A 49 12.13 -6.00 -6.28
N ILE A 50 11.21 -5.10 -5.96
CA ILE A 50 10.10 -5.38 -5.02
C ILE A 50 9.24 -6.53 -5.54
N GLN A 51 8.79 -6.45 -6.78
CA GLN A 51 7.91 -7.46 -7.38
C GLN A 51 8.58 -8.83 -7.51
N GLN A 52 9.88 -8.86 -7.86
CA GLN A 52 10.64 -10.10 -7.90
C GLN A 52 10.81 -10.69 -6.50
N THR A 53 11.06 -9.87 -5.49
CA THR A 53 11.17 -10.32 -4.10
C THR A 53 9.87 -10.94 -3.62
N LEU A 54 8.75 -10.25 -3.81
CA LEU A 54 7.42 -10.78 -3.44
C LEU A 54 7.05 -12.06 -4.21
N TYR A 55 7.42 -12.13 -5.48
CA TYR A 55 7.24 -13.33 -6.28
C TYR A 55 8.02 -14.51 -5.70
N ASN A 56 9.29 -14.31 -5.34
CA ASN A 56 10.12 -15.35 -4.72
C ASN A 56 9.57 -15.79 -3.36
N MET A 57 9.11 -14.84 -2.53
CA MET A 57 8.47 -15.15 -1.25
C MET A 57 7.19 -15.99 -1.43
N ARG A 58 6.38 -15.72 -2.45
CA ARG A 58 5.19 -16.55 -2.77
C ARG A 58 5.57 -17.97 -3.19
N ILE A 59 6.60 -18.11 -4.04
CA ILE A 59 7.11 -19.45 -4.44
C ILE A 59 7.64 -20.22 -3.24
N ALA A 60 8.25 -19.54 -2.28
CA ALA A 60 8.71 -20.14 -1.02
C ALA A 60 7.56 -20.51 -0.06
N GLY A 61 6.31 -20.33 -0.46
CA GLY A 61 5.13 -20.68 0.35
C GLY A 61 4.57 -19.55 1.21
N GLY A 62 5.05 -18.31 1.04
CA GLY A 62 4.55 -17.14 1.77
C GLY A 62 3.10 -16.81 1.40
N ALA A 63 2.22 -16.76 2.39
CA ALA A 63 0.82 -16.34 2.24
C ALA A 63 0.65 -14.90 2.72
N PHE A 64 0.48 -13.97 1.79
CA PHE A 64 0.30 -12.54 2.07
C PHE A 64 -0.49 -11.84 0.99
N SER A 65 -1.11 -10.71 1.34
CA SER A 65 -1.74 -9.76 0.43
C SER A 65 -0.82 -8.58 0.15
N VAL A 66 -0.98 -7.94 -1.00
CA VAL A 66 -0.17 -6.78 -1.40
C VAL A 66 -1.10 -5.68 -1.87
N ALA A 67 -1.11 -4.55 -1.19
CA ALA A 67 -1.71 -3.30 -1.62
C ALA A 67 -0.63 -2.41 -2.22
N GLU A 68 -0.81 -1.99 -3.46
CA GLU A 68 0.14 -1.13 -4.17
C GLU A 68 -0.57 0.11 -4.71
N PHE A 69 -0.04 1.29 -4.39
CA PHE A 69 -0.53 2.55 -4.96
C PHE A 69 0.59 3.59 -5.09
N SER A 70 0.34 4.57 -5.95
CA SER A 70 1.27 5.67 -6.19
C SER A 70 0.75 6.95 -5.59
N LEU A 71 1.64 7.79 -5.05
CA LEU A 71 1.31 9.15 -4.63
C LEU A 71 1.36 10.16 -5.79
N LEU A 72 1.70 9.71 -6.98
CA LEU A 72 1.66 10.58 -8.15
C LEU A 72 0.25 11.20 -8.31
N GLY A 73 0.21 12.53 -8.33
CA GLY A 73 -1.05 13.27 -8.43
C GLY A 73 -1.88 13.41 -7.15
N VAL A 74 -1.45 12.83 -6.04
CA VAL A 74 -2.04 13.09 -4.72
C VAL A 74 -1.62 14.49 -4.26
N ARG A 75 -2.58 15.31 -3.80
CA ARG A 75 -2.34 16.71 -3.44
C ARG A 75 -3.03 17.15 -2.14
N SER A 76 -3.66 16.22 -1.43
CA SER A 76 -4.26 16.48 -0.12
C SER A 76 -4.26 15.23 0.75
N ARG A 77 -4.44 15.43 2.05
CA ARG A 77 -4.60 14.35 3.04
C ARG A 77 -5.78 13.45 2.71
N GLU A 78 -6.91 14.03 2.32
CA GLU A 78 -8.12 13.29 1.94
C GLU A 78 -7.85 12.39 0.73
N ALA A 79 -7.19 12.93 -0.31
CA ALA A 79 -6.85 12.16 -1.50
C ALA A 79 -5.91 10.99 -1.18
N PHE A 80 -4.96 11.18 -0.27
CA PHE A 80 -4.09 10.14 0.26
C PHE A 80 -4.91 9.04 0.95
N MET A 81 -5.75 9.43 1.92
CA MET A 81 -6.57 8.49 2.70
C MET A 81 -7.54 7.69 1.83
N LEU A 82 -8.24 8.36 0.91
CA LEU A 82 -9.19 7.71 0.00
C LEU A 82 -8.50 6.71 -0.93
N ARG A 83 -7.31 7.06 -1.46
CA ARG A 83 -6.53 6.17 -2.32
C ARG A 83 -6.00 4.97 -1.55
N MET A 84 -5.35 5.19 -0.41
CA MET A 84 -4.83 4.12 0.42
C MET A 84 -5.94 3.18 0.92
N GLY A 85 -7.00 3.74 1.51
CA GLY A 85 -8.11 2.96 2.03
C GLY A 85 -8.82 2.14 0.96
N SER A 86 -9.07 2.74 -0.21
CA SER A 86 -9.67 2.02 -1.34
C SER A 86 -8.79 0.88 -1.83
N THR A 87 -7.48 1.10 -1.95
CA THR A 87 -6.53 0.05 -2.39
C THR A 87 -6.48 -1.10 -1.39
N VAL A 88 -6.44 -0.79 -0.11
CA VAL A 88 -6.36 -1.81 0.96
C VAL A 88 -7.66 -2.61 1.07
N LEU A 89 -8.83 -1.96 0.98
CA LEU A 89 -10.13 -2.66 0.99
C LEU A 89 -10.29 -3.64 -0.17
N ARG A 90 -9.78 -3.30 -1.35
CA ARG A 90 -9.82 -4.18 -2.54
C ARG A 90 -9.10 -5.52 -2.37
N LEU A 91 -8.23 -5.65 -1.38
CA LEU A 91 -7.59 -6.94 -1.09
C LEU A 91 -8.58 -8.01 -0.63
N ASN A 92 -9.72 -7.61 -0.07
CA ASN A 92 -10.66 -8.52 0.59
C ASN A 92 -12.12 -8.29 0.20
N CYS A 93 -12.43 -7.25 -0.58
CA CYS A 93 -13.78 -6.91 -0.99
C CYS A 93 -13.87 -6.95 -2.51
N THR A 94 -14.89 -7.64 -3.03
CA THR A 94 -15.15 -7.79 -4.46
C THR A 94 -16.56 -7.36 -4.86
N THR A 95 -17.48 -7.31 -3.90
CA THR A 95 -18.87 -6.88 -4.12
C THR A 95 -19.22 -5.61 -3.33
N PRO A 96 -20.20 -4.82 -3.77
CA PRO A 96 -20.66 -3.64 -3.04
C PRO A 96 -21.05 -3.94 -1.58
N GLU A 97 -21.66 -5.09 -1.32
CA GLU A 97 -22.09 -5.51 0.01
C GLU A 97 -20.90 -5.80 0.92
N GLU A 98 -19.85 -6.43 0.37
CA GLU A 98 -18.59 -6.66 1.10
C GLU A 98 -17.92 -5.34 1.46
N TYR A 99 -17.87 -4.35 0.54
CA TYR A 99 -17.31 -3.03 0.84
C TYR A 99 -18.12 -2.30 1.91
N ALA A 100 -19.45 -2.30 1.82
CA ALA A 100 -20.30 -1.67 2.82
C ALA A 100 -20.08 -2.29 4.21
N THR A 101 -20.00 -3.61 4.29
CA THR A 101 -19.72 -4.35 5.53
C THR A 101 -18.32 -4.05 6.07
N ALA A 102 -17.32 -4.03 5.21
CA ALA A 102 -15.95 -3.76 5.58
C ALA A 102 -15.77 -2.33 6.13
N VAL A 103 -16.36 -1.34 5.48
CA VAL A 103 -16.31 0.07 5.93
C VAL A 103 -17.01 0.20 7.28
N SER A 104 -18.21 -0.35 7.46
CA SER A 104 -18.94 -0.28 8.72
C SER A 104 -18.22 -0.99 9.88
N SER A 105 -17.43 -2.04 9.61
CA SER A 105 -16.71 -2.81 10.61
C SER A 105 -15.29 -2.27 10.88
N TRP A 106 -14.52 -2.05 9.84
CA TRP A 106 -13.09 -1.69 9.99
C TRP A 106 -12.84 -0.19 10.10
N LEU A 107 -13.77 0.63 9.62
CA LEU A 107 -13.71 2.08 9.67
C LEU A 107 -14.84 2.67 10.54
N GLU A 108 -15.36 1.90 11.48
CA GLU A 108 -16.35 2.37 12.45
C GLU A 108 -15.84 3.59 13.24
N GLY A 109 -16.70 4.59 13.40
CA GLY A 109 -16.35 5.82 14.11
C GLY A 109 -15.50 6.80 13.34
N THR A 110 -15.28 6.56 12.04
CA THR A 110 -14.63 7.48 11.10
C THR A 110 -15.64 8.15 10.17
N HIS A 111 -15.16 9.10 9.34
CA HIS A 111 -15.99 9.78 8.35
C HIS A 111 -16.02 9.06 6.99
N PHE A 112 -15.38 7.89 6.88
CA PHE A 112 -15.39 7.12 5.62
C PHE A 112 -16.72 6.44 5.38
N VAL A 113 -17.16 6.51 4.13
CA VAL A 113 -18.33 5.79 3.64
C VAL A 113 -17.98 5.09 2.32
N PHE A 114 -18.58 3.91 2.11
CA PHE A 114 -18.53 3.27 0.80
C PHE A 114 -19.43 4.03 -0.17
N ASP A 115 -18.91 4.42 -1.32
CA ASP A 115 -19.69 5.05 -2.39
C ASP A 115 -19.92 4.07 -3.55
N PRO A 116 -21.13 3.51 -3.68
CA PRO A 116 -21.45 2.56 -4.75
C PRO A 116 -21.24 3.12 -6.16
N ARG A 117 -21.34 4.46 -6.31
CA ARG A 117 -21.13 5.13 -7.61
C ARG A 117 -19.67 5.07 -8.06
N LEU A 118 -18.75 4.93 -7.11
CA LEU A 118 -17.31 4.82 -7.34
C LEU A 118 -16.83 3.35 -7.46
N PHE A 119 -17.73 2.39 -7.32
CA PHE A 119 -17.37 0.96 -7.31
C PHE A 119 -16.60 0.52 -8.56
N ALA A 120 -16.97 1.05 -9.73
CA ALA A 120 -16.28 0.79 -10.99
C ALA A 120 -14.99 1.61 -11.18
N SER A 121 -14.69 2.54 -10.28
CA SER A 121 -13.47 3.35 -10.34
C SER A 121 -12.26 2.50 -9.92
N GLU A 122 -11.15 2.61 -10.66
CA GLU A 122 -9.91 1.94 -10.30
C GLU A 122 -9.23 2.56 -9.08
N ASP A 123 -9.45 3.85 -8.83
CA ASP A 123 -8.71 4.60 -7.81
C ASP A 123 -9.44 4.73 -6.48
N LYS A 124 -10.78 4.77 -6.48
CA LYS A 124 -11.55 5.13 -5.29
C LYS A 124 -12.81 4.29 -5.17
N VAL A 125 -13.06 3.76 -3.98
CA VAL A 125 -14.35 3.14 -3.59
C VAL A 125 -14.89 3.76 -2.30
N LEU A 126 -14.09 4.65 -1.68
CA LEU A 126 -14.43 5.40 -0.48
C LEU A 126 -14.72 6.86 -0.83
N SER A 127 -15.59 7.47 -0.05
CA SER A 127 -15.75 8.91 0.08
C SER A 127 -15.80 9.31 1.55
N LEU A 128 -15.76 10.61 1.81
CA LEU A 128 -15.89 11.19 3.15
C LEU A 128 -17.29 11.79 3.28
N SER A 129 -17.96 11.51 4.39
CA SER A 129 -19.26 12.09 4.73
C SER A 129 -19.15 13.53 5.25
N TRP A 130 -18.01 13.86 5.87
CA TRP A 130 -17.67 15.18 6.44
C TRP A 130 -16.18 15.45 6.28
N ASP A 131 -15.73 16.63 6.75
CA ASP A 131 -14.31 16.97 6.79
C ASP A 131 -13.54 15.94 7.63
N SER A 132 -12.39 15.51 7.12
CA SER A 132 -11.57 14.51 7.77
C SER A 132 -10.84 15.05 8.99
N ASP A 133 -10.63 14.19 9.98
CA ASP A 133 -9.83 14.49 11.18
C ASP A 133 -8.61 13.56 11.34
N GLY A 134 -7.89 13.72 12.46
CA GLY A 134 -6.70 12.89 12.74
C GLY A 134 -7.03 11.41 12.94
N ARG A 135 -8.24 11.08 13.43
CA ARG A 135 -8.68 9.69 13.63
C ARG A 135 -8.89 8.98 12.30
N ASP A 136 -9.36 9.70 11.28
CA ASP A 136 -9.53 9.14 9.93
C ASP A 136 -8.18 8.72 9.36
N LEU A 137 -7.14 9.56 9.51
CA LEU A 137 -5.80 9.24 9.04
C LEU A 137 -5.23 8.02 9.77
N GLU A 138 -5.32 7.97 11.10
CA GLU A 138 -4.86 6.84 11.89
C GLU A 138 -5.62 5.54 11.54
N ALA A 139 -6.95 5.63 11.34
CA ALA A 139 -7.77 4.49 10.95
C ALA A 139 -7.35 3.91 9.59
N ILE A 140 -7.05 4.76 8.61
CA ILE A 140 -6.57 4.33 7.29
C ILE A 140 -5.16 3.74 7.37
N LEU A 141 -4.25 4.33 8.13
CA LEU A 141 -2.90 3.81 8.30
C LEU A 141 -2.88 2.45 9.03
N THR A 142 -3.81 2.23 9.96
CA THR A 142 -3.94 0.96 10.69
C THR A 142 -4.82 -0.07 9.99
N LEU A 143 -5.54 0.30 8.94
CA LEU A 143 -6.44 -0.59 8.19
C LEU A 143 -5.76 -1.87 7.68
N PRO A 144 -4.54 -1.84 7.10
CA PRO A 144 -3.85 -3.05 6.68
C PRO A 144 -3.62 -4.04 7.83
N LEU A 145 -3.32 -3.54 9.02
CA LEU A 145 -3.12 -4.35 10.21
C LEU A 145 -4.43 -4.99 10.70
N ARG A 146 -5.53 -4.24 10.68
CA ARG A 146 -6.87 -4.76 11.04
C ARG A 146 -7.27 -5.89 10.10
N ILE A 147 -7.07 -5.71 8.80
CA ILE A 147 -7.33 -6.74 7.79
C ILE A 147 -6.41 -7.95 7.98
N ALA A 148 -5.12 -7.74 8.22
CA ALA A 148 -4.18 -8.82 8.46
C ALA A 148 -4.59 -9.67 9.68
N LYS A 149 -5.02 -9.03 10.77
CA LYS A 149 -5.54 -9.72 11.97
C LYS A 149 -6.83 -10.50 11.67
N ALA A 150 -7.76 -9.92 10.90
CA ALA A 150 -9.03 -10.56 10.56
C ALA A 150 -8.85 -11.75 9.63
N THR A 151 -7.90 -11.70 8.70
CA THR A 151 -7.68 -12.74 7.68
C THR A 151 -6.61 -13.76 8.06
N GLY A 152 -5.81 -13.48 9.09
CA GLY A 152 -4.64 -14.28 9.45
C GLY A 152 -3.51 -14.22 8.42
N LYS A 153 -3.54 -13.29 7.47
CA LYS A 153 -2.54 -13.12 6.41
C LYS A 153 -1.80 -11.81 6.57
N ARG A 154 -0.50 -11.80 6.34
CA ARG A 154 0.27 -10.56 6.26
C ARG A 154 -0.27 -9.67 5.14
N CYS A 155 -0.21 -8.36 5.35
CA CYS A 155 -0.55 -7.37 4.34
C CYS A 155 0.66 -6.46 4.12
N PHE A 156 1.25 -6.50 2.93
CA PHE A 156 2.27 -5.54 2.52
C PHE A 156 1.62 -4.37 1.80
N VAL A 157 2.00 -3.16 2.19
CA VAL A 157 1.58 -1.92 1.53
C VAL A 157 2.78 -1.32 0.83
N ILE A 158 2.68 -1.16 -0.48
CA ILE A 158 3.72 -0.56 -1.32
C ILE A 158 3.24 0.82 -1.75
N ILE A 159 3.99 1.84 -1.36
CA ILE A 159 3.70 3.22 -1.72
C ILE A 159 4.83 3.72 -2.61
N SER A 160 4.53 3.98 -3.88
CA SER A 160 5.48 4.59 -4.81
C SER A 160 5.32 6.11 -4.85
N GLU A 161 6.37 6.80 -5.29
CA GLU A 161 6.47 8.27 -5.33
C GLU A 161 6.22 8.90 -3.95
N PHE A 162 6.75 8.25 -2.89
CA PHE A 162 6.51 8.64 -1.50
C PHE A 162 6.99 10.07 -1.18
N GLN A 163 7.99 10.57 -1.89
CA GLN A 163 8.47 11.95 -1.79
C GLN A 163 7.40 12.99 -2.17
N ASP A 164 6.36 12.60 -2.92
CA ASP A 164 5.28 13.51 -3.31
C ASP A 164 4.44 13.98 -2.11
N LEU A 165 4.57 13.35 -0.94
CA LEU A 165 4.01 13.88 0.32
C LEU A 165 4.51 15.29 0.62
N GLY A 166 5.75 15.62 0.27
CA GLY A 166 6.30 16.96 0.43
C GLY A 166 5.71 18.05 -0.49
N LEU A 167 4.82 17.67 -1.41
CA LEU A 167 4.23 18.61 -2.38
C LEU A 167 2.91 19.26 -1.93
N PHE A 168 2.39 18.90 -0.76
CA PHE A 168 1.16 19.49 -0.23
C PHE A 168 1.26 19.74 1.28
N PRO A 169 0.49 20.73 1.80
CA PRO A 169 0.70 21.26 3.16
C PRO A 169 0.60 20.22 4.27
N GLU A 170 -0.34 19.27 4.14
CA GLU A 170 -0.61 18.25 5.16
C GLU A 170 0.34 17.04 5.08
N GLY A 171 1.29 17.06 4.14
CA GLY A 171 2.21 15.92 3.94
C GLY A 171 3.10 15.65 5.14
N GLU A 172 3.52 16.68 5.87
CA GLU A 172 4.28 16.51 7.12
C GLU A 172 3.45 15.84 8.22
N ASP A 173 2.18 16.16 8.33
CA ASP A 173 1.28 15.54 9.32
C ASP A 173 1.08 14.05 9.01
N ILE A 174 0.97 13.71 7.72
CA ILE A 174 0.92 12.32 7.29
C ILE A 174 2.20 11.60 7.69
N LEU A 175 3.37 12.18 7.41
CA LEU A 175 4.66 11.59 7.76
C LEU A 175 4.81 11.36 9.26
N ARG A 176 4.45 12.32 10.09
CA ARG A 176 4.48 12.18 11.56
C ARG A 176 3.54 11.08 12.04
N THR A 177 2.34 11.01 11.47
CA THR A 177 1.36 9.99 11.85
C THR A 177 1.83 8.61 11.38
N VAL A 178 2.39 8.50 10.18
CA VAL A 178 3.01 7.26 9.67
C VAL A 178 4.12 6.80 10.62
N ASP A 179 5.04 7.68 11.00
CA ASP A 179 6.14 7.35 11.92
C ASP A 179 5.61 6.86 13.28
N SER A 180 4.62 7.56 13.84
CA SER A 180 3.97 7.17 15.08
C SER A 180 3.28 5.80 14.99
N VAL A 181 2.52 5.56 13.91
CA VAL A 181 1.81 4.29 13.70
C VAL A 181 2.79 3.15 13.46
N LEU A 182 3.80 3.35 12.60
CA LEU A 182 4.80 2.32 12.31
C LEU A 182 5.70 2.04 13.51
N GLY A 183 6.06 3.05 14.29
CA GLY A 183 6.83 2.90 15.53
C GLY A 183 6.09 2.07 16.58
N ALA A 184 4.77 2.21 16.68
CA ALA A 184 3.94 1.41 17.59
C ALA A 184 3.82 -0.08 17.22
N PHE A 185 4.14 -0.44 15.98
CA PHE A 185 4.01 -1.81 15.46
C PHE A 185 5.35 -2.44 15.03
N SER A 186 6.46 -1.76 15.27
CA SER A 186 7.78 -2.38 15.05
C SER A 186 7.98 -3.52 16.06
N PRO A 187 8.38 -4.72 15.64
CA PRO A 187 8.80 -5.77 16.58
C PRO A 187 10.04 -5.27 17.33
N GLU A 188 10.06 -5.43 18.64
CA GLU A 188 11.26 -5.25 19.48
C GLU A 188 12.35 -6.27 19.11
#